data_506f5e9800bbd3521c9e487a46cf305d
#
_entry.id   506f5e9800bbd3521c9e487a46cf305d
#
_cell.length_a   1.000
_cell.length_b   1.000
_cell.length_c   1.000
_cell.angle_alpha   90.00
_cell.angle_beta   90.00
_cell.angle_gamma   90.00
#
_symmetry.space_group_name_H-M   'P 1'
#
loop_
_entity.id
_entity.type
_entity.pdbx_description
1 polymer ?
#
loop_
_entity_poly.entity_id
_entity_poly.type
_entity_poly.pdbx_seq_one_letter_code
_entity_poly.pdbx_strand_id
1 'polypeptide(L)'
;MPLTDTFIKALRHDPCKSAGSKHSDGHGLYLHVKESGKYWRMAYRFAGKQKTLALGVYPAVGLAQARRRRDEAREQLASSIDPSLAKQVQKLALAHAQESTFEAVAREFHGIKCGAWSDTYAEKWLRNMSKDLFPHVGRMLLPEITPPLLLSVLRKVDKRGARETAHTLRQTAGQVFRYGIQTGRCERNPVSDLQGALEPIVVKHMAAVLEPSKAGELLRSIDEYRGQPTTKAALQLSALLFQRPGNIRSMEWDWIDAEQAMLTIPSMSMKRTRTQKLNGRPHLVPLARQALEVFEEIRPLTGHGKYVFPSLISSERPMSENTVNTALRRLGYSGEEMTAHGFRAMARTLLAERLPGIASDVVEAQLAHGKAGPLGAAYDRAEYMEQRRSLMQTWASYLEQLREQTAP
;
A
#
# COMPACT_ATOMS: atom_id res chain seq x y z
N MET A 1 33.97 -50.63 -24.64
CA MET A 1 33.28 -50.21 -25.89
C MET A 1 32.50 -48.94 -25.58
N PRO A 2 32.42 -47.98 -26.48
CA PRO A 2 31.53 -46.83 -26.31
C PRO A 2 30.06 -47.29 -26.30
N LEU A 3 29.23 -46.60 -25.53
CA LEU A 3 27.81 -46.90 -25.43
C LEU A 3 27.08 -46.52 -26.73
N THR A 4 25.98 -47.25 -27.02
CA THR A 4 25.06 -46.93 -28.13
C THR A 4 23.67 -46.65 -27.58
N ASP A 5 22.90 -45.86 -28.29
CA ASP A 5 21.52 -45.52 -27.85
C ASP A 5 20.64 -46.77 -27.74
N THR A 6 20.82 -47.74 -28.62
CA THR A 6 20.10 -49.04 -28.58
C THR A 6 20.40 -49.79 -27.29
N PHE A 7 21.72 -49.85 -26.92
CA PHE A 7 22.14 -50.50 -25.69
C PHE A 7 21.59 -49.78 -24.46
N ILE A 8 21.65 -48.46 -24.42
CA ILE A 8 21.14 -47.64 -23.30
C ILE A 8 19.65 -47.84 -23.09
N LYS A 9 18.84 -47.89 -24.17
CA LYS A 9 17.42 -48.17 -24.12
C LYS A 9 17.13 -49.54 -23.49
N ALA A 10 17.84 -50.55 -23.88
CA ALA A 10 17.65 -51.93 -23.43
C ALA A 10 18.10 -52.18 -21.97
N LEU A 11 19.01 -51.35 -21.42
CA LEU A 11 19.49 -51.52 -20.05
C LEU A 11 18.32 -51.47 -19.03
N ARG A 12 18.34 -52.38 -18.07
CA ARG A 12 17.44 -52.42 -16.93
C ARG A 12 18.24 -52.42 -15.64
N HIS A 13 17.63 -51.98 -14.56
CA HIS A 13 18.22 -52.11 -13.22
C HIS A 13 18.34 -53.62 -12.88
N ASP A 14 19.47 -53.99 -12.32
CA ASP A 14 19.73 -55.31 -11.79
C ASP A 14 19.39 -55.34 -10.31
N PRO A 15 18.30 -56.00 -9.87
CA PRO A 15 17.88 -56.07 -8.47
C PRO A 15 18.96 -56.58 -7.50
N CYS A 16 19.88 -57.42 -8.01
CA CYS A 16 20.99 -57.98 -7.19
C CYS A 16 22.07 -56.92 -6.89
N LYS A 17 22.03 -55.75 -7.53
CA LYS A 17 23.00 -54.68 -7.34
C LYS A 17 22.35 -53.45 -6.74
N SER A 18 22.20 -53.44 -5.44
CA SER A 18 21.56 -52.31 -4.68
C SER A 18 22.21 -50.95 -4.98
N ALA A 19 23.52 -50.90 -5.22
CA ALA A 19 24.27 -49.70 -5.60
C ALA A 19 24.03 -49.26 -7.05
N GLY A 20 23.34 -50.08 -7.89
CA GLY A 20 23.16 -49.91 -9.32
C GLY A 20 24.39 -50.32 -10.15
N SER A 21 24.18 -50.40 -11.49
CA SER A 21 25.19 -50.80 -12.46
C SER A 21 25.82 -49.59 -13.17
N LYS A 22 27.14 -49.57 -13.35
CA LYS A 22 27.87 -48.52 -14.07
C LYS A 22 28.31 -49.01 -15.42
N HIS A 23 27.96 -48.33 -16.50
CA HIS A 23 28.31 -48.66 -17.87
C HIS A 23 29.15 -47.50 -18.43
N SER A 24 30.45 -47.74 -18.69
CA SER A 24 31.39 -46.74 -19.14
C SER A 24 31.25 -46.43 -20.65
N ASP A 25 31.32 -45.13 -21.00
CA ASP A 25 31.37 -44.65 -22.41
C ASP A 25 32.74 -44.09 -22.80
N GLY A 26 33.69 -44.09 -21.89
CA GLY A 26 35.05 -43.55 -22.11
C GLY A 26 35.23 -42.11 -21.57
N HIS A 27 36.50 -41.73 -21.40
CA HIS A 27 36.90 -40.42 -20.89
C HIS A 27 36.23 -40.02 -19.56
N GLY A 28 36.00 -41.01 -18.67
CA GLY A 28 35.36 -40.81 -17.38
C GLY A 28 33.81 -40.76 -17.42
N LEU A 29 33.18 -40.69 -18.60
CA LEU A 29 31.73 -40.73 -18.75
C LEU A 29 31.22 -42.15 -18.52
N TYR A 30 30.16 -42.27 -17.71
CA TYR A 30 29.44 -43.52 -17.51
C TYR A 30 27.96 -43.29 -17.25
N LEU A 31 27.16 -44.27 -17.65
CA LEU A 31 25.75 -44.34 -17.29
C LEU A 31 25.59 -45.17 -16.01
N HIS A 32 25.01 -44.57 -14.97
CA HIS A 32 24.70 -45.26 -13.72
C HIS A 32 23.22 -45.64 -13.71
N VAL A 33 22.93 -46.92 -13.84
CA VAL A 33 21.59 -47.47 -13.85
C VAL A 33 21.23 -47.92 -12.45
N LYS A 34 20.23 -47.29 -11.87
CA LYS A 34 19.67 -47.55 -10.54
C LYS A 34 18.18 -47.90 -10.68
N GLU A 35 17.56 -48.40 -9.63
CA GLU A 35 16.10 -48.59 -9.56
C GLU A 35 15.34 -47.30 -9.87
N SER A 36 15.81 -46.14 -9.34
CA SER A 36 15.20 -44.83 -9.54
C SER A 36 15.47 -44.19 -10.91
N GLY A 37 16.25 -44.81 -11.79
CA GLY A 37 16.50 -44.33 -13.15
C GLY A 37 17.93 -44.46 -13.65
N LYS A 38 18.21 -43.88 -14.81
CA LYS A 38 19.50 -43.90 -15.50
C LYS A 38 20.17 -42.55 -15.45
N TYR A 39 21.36 -42.45 -14.85
CA TYR A 39 22.02 -41.19 -14.53
C TYR A 39 23.34 -41.07 -15.27
N TRP A 40 23.55 -40.04 -16.07
CA TRP A 40 24.80 -39.69 -16.65
C TRP A 40 25.74 -39.08 -15.63
N ARG A 41 26.92 -39.65 -15.47
CA ARG A 41 27.97 -39.18 -14.55
C ARG A 41 29.34 -39.21 -15.22
N MET A 42 30.23 -38.32 -14.77
CA MET A 42 31.62 -38.29 -15.17
C MET A 42 32.49 -38.41 -13.92
N ALA A 43 33.39 -39.43 -13.91
CA ALA A 43 34.45 -39.55 -12.94
C ALA A 43 35.65 -38.77 -13.42
N TYR A 44 36.25 -37.94 -12.56
CA TYR A 44 37.45 -37.12 -12.87
C TYR A 44 38.30 -36.91 -11.64
N ARG A 45 39.55 -36.47 -11.85
CA ARG A 45 40.45 -36.08 -10.77
C ARG A 45 40.72 -34.57 -10.83
N PHE A 46 40.70 -33.92 -9.65
CA PHE A 46 41.03 -32.51 -9.52
C PHE A 46 41.78 -32.30 -8.20
N ALA A 47 42.91 -31.60 -8.25
CA ALA A 47 43.80 -31.39 -7.10
C ALA A 47 44.10 -32.68 -6.32
N GLY A 48 44.41 -33.79 -7.01
CA GLY A 48 44.73 -35.10 -6.43
C GLY A 48 43.55 -35.92 -5.94
N LYS A 49 42.34 -35.34 -5.85
CA LYS A 49 41.11 -35.99 -5.34
C LYS A 49 40.22 -36.50 -6.46
N GLN A 50 39.69 -37.71 -6.31
CA GLN A 50 38.70 -38.27 -7.23
C GLN A 50 37.33 -37.69 -6.94
N LYS A 51 36.65 -37.18 -7.99
CA LYS A 51 35.32 -36.56 -7.91
C LYS A 51 34.39 -37.14 -8.97
N THR A 52 33.09 -36.90 -8.81
CA THR A 52 32.05 -37.32 -9.75
C THR A 52 31.17 -36.15 -10.08
N LEU A 53 31.02 -35.82 -11.38
CA LEU A 53 30.09 -34.79 -11.88
C LEU A 53 28.84 -35.45 -12.40
N ALA A 54 27.67 -34.94 -11.98
CA ALA A 54 26.37 -35.32 -12.52
C ALA A 54 26.09 -34.52 -13.80
N LEU A 55 25.93 -35.24 -14.94
CA LEU A 55 25.72 -34.65 -16.27
C LEU A 55 24.26 -34.63 -16.71
N GLY A 56 23.40 -35.42 -16.06
CA GLY A 56 21.94 -35.43 -16.34
C GLY A 56 21.31 -36.80 -16.18
N VAL A 57 20.03 -36.87 -16.50
CA VAL A 57 19.22 -38.08 -16.38
C VAL A 57 18.71 -38.48 -17.76
N TYR A 58 18.90 -39.76 -18.13
CA TYR A 58 18.31 -40.31 -19.33
C TYR A 58 16.83 -40.64 -19.08
N PRO A 59 15.86 -40.40 -20.03
CA PRO A 59 16.09 -40.01 -21.43
C PRO A 59 16.17 -38.47 -21.66
N ALA A 60 15.91 -37.63 -20.65
CA ALA A 60 15.95 -36.14 -20.80
C ALA A 60 17.32 -35.65 -21.34
N VAL A 61 18.39 -36.33 -20.99
CA VAL A 61 19.74 -36.12 -21.57
C VAL A 61 20.11 -37.37 -22.35
N GLY A 62 20.15 -37.26 -23.68
CA GLY A 62 20.58 -38.35 -24.57
C GLY A 62 22.10 -38.54 -24.58
N LEU A 63 22.59 -39.62 -25.19
CA LEU A 63 24.02 -39.98 -25.26
C LEU A 63 24.88 -38.86 -25.89
N ALA A 64 24.46 -38.32 -27.03
CA ALA A 64 25.18 -37.24 -27.70
C ALA A 64 25.34 -36.01 -26.82
N GLN A 65 24.27 -35.63 -26.08
CA GLN A 65 24.29 -34.50 -25.17
C GLN A 65 25.15 -34.79 -23.92
N ALA A 66 25.12 -36.02 -23.40
CA ALA A 66 26.00 -36.45 -22.30
C ALA A 66 27.48 -36.36 -22.68
N ARG A 67 27.83 -36.77 -23.90
CA ARG A 67 29.20 -36.64 -24.44
C ARG A 67 29.60 -35.19 -24.56
N ARG A 68 28.74 -34.31 -25.09
CA ARG A 68 29.02 -32.86 -25.16
C ARG A 68 29.30 -32.27 -23.77
N ARG A 69 28.46 -32.53 -22.81
CA ARG A 69 28.62 -32.06 -21.41
C ARG A 69 29.89 -32.62 -20.75
N ARG A 70 30.32 -33.86 -21.10
CA ARG A 70 31.58 -34.41 -20.68
C ARG A 70 32.76 -33.60 -21.28
N ASP A 71 32.69 -33.28 -22.57
CA ASP A 71 33.78 -32.59 -23.27
C ASP A 71 33.92 -31.15 -22.74
N GLU A 72 32.80 -30.44 -22.51
CA GLU A 72 32.76 -29.14 -21.81
C GLU A 72 33.40 -29.22 -20.41
N ALA A 73 33.09 -30.24 -19.62
CA ALA A 73 33.68 -30.45 -18.31
C ALA A 73 35.20 -30.75 -18.39
N ARG A 74 35.68 -31.44 -19.45
CA ARG A 74 37.11 -31.69 -19.70
C ARG A 74 37.85 -30.41 -20.08
N GLU A 75 37.26 -29.51 -20.85
CA GLU A 75 37.82 -28.20 -21.16
C GLU A 75 38.00 -27.36 -19.91
N GLN A 76 36.99 -27.37 -18.99
CA GLN A 76 37.13 -26.71 -17.69
C GLN A 76 38.28 -27.29 -16.85
N LEU A 77 38.42 -28.61 -16.83
CA LEU A 77 39.53 -29.27 -16.13
C LEU A 77 40.91 -28.92 -16.75
N ALA A 78 40.99 -28.84 -18.08
CA ALA A 78 42.21 -28.41 -18.77
C ALA A 78 42.61 -26.95 -18.42
N SER A 79 41.57 -26.11 -18.15
CA SER A 79 41.74 -24.73 -17.67
C SER A 79 41.91 -24.64 -16.15
N SER A 80 42.18 -25.75 -15.45
CA SER A 80 42.31 -25.80 -13.97
C SER A 80 41.07 -25.36 -13.20
N ILE A 81 39.89 -25.47 -13.78
CA ILE A 81 38.59 -25.15 -13.15
C ILE A 81 37.92 -26.47 -12.74
N ASP A 82 37.46 -26.58 -11.49
CA ASP A 82 36.66 -27.73 -11.04
C ASP A 82 35.20 -27.61 -11.56
N PRO A 83 34.74 -28.52 -12.44
CA PRO A 83 33.41 -28.47 -13.03
C PRO A 83 32.27 -28.59 -12.00
N SER A 84 32.50 -29.30 -10.90
CA SER A 84 31.49 -29.39 -9.81
C SER A 84 31.34 -28.08 -9.09
N LEU A 85 32.45 -27.40 -8.81
CA LEU A 85 32.44 -26.08 -8.17
C LEU A 85 31.83 -25.02 -9.10
N ALA A 86 32.23 -25.02 -10.39
CA ALA A 86 31.67 -24.12 -11.40
C ALA A 86 30.16 -24.26 -11.51
N LYS A 87 29.64 -25.49 -11.54
CA LYS A 87 28.19 -25.76 -11.56
C LYS A 87 27.47 -25.28 -10.28
N GLN A 88 28.09 -25.43 -9.12
CA GLN A 88 27.57 -24.96 -7.85
C GLN A 88 27.51 -23.41 -7.80
N VAL A 89 28.59 -22.75 -8.21
CA VAL A 89 28.65 -21.28 -8.31
C VAL A 89 27.60 -20.76 -9.28
N GLN A 90 27.43 -21.39 -10.44
CA GLN A 90 26.40 -21.01 -11.41
C GLN A 90 25.00 -21.17 -10.84
N LYS A 91 24.72 -22.26 -10.09
CA LYS A 91 23.43 -22.47 -9.43
C LYS A 91 23.17 -21.41 -8.37
N LEU A 92 24.18 -21.07 -7.57
CA LEU A 92 24.07 -20.00 -6.56
C LEU A 92 23.88 -18.64 -7.22
N ALA A 93 24.59 -18.34 -8.30
CA ALA A 93 24.43 -17.10 -9.05
C ALA A 93 23.02 -16.97 -9.65
N LEU A 94 22.46 -18.06 -10.19
CA LEU A 94 21.06 -18.07 -10.69
C LEU A 94 20.03 -17.88 -9.57
N ALA A 95 20.25 -18.49 -8.42
CA ALA A 95 19.37 -18.30 -7.25
C ALA A 95 19.45 -16.85 -6.77
N HIS A 96 20.65 -16.31 -6.63
CA HIS A 96 20.85 -14.91 -6.23
C HIS A 96 20.28 -13.92 -7.27
N ALA A 97 20.37 -14.24 -8.56
CA ALA A 97 19.74 -13.44 -9.61
C ALA A 97 18.21 -13.41 -9.46
N GLN A 98 17.59 -14.56 -9.18
CA GLN A 98 16.13 -14.61 -8.94
C GLN A 98 15.69 -13.79 -7.72
N GLU A 99 16.48 -13.80 -6.64
CA GLU A 99 16.26 -12.97 -5.44
C GLU A 99 16.53 -11.48 -5.67
N SER A 100 17.23 -11.13 -6.74
CA SER A 100 17.60 -9.76 -7.11
C SER A 100 16.71 -9.15 -8.19
N THR A 101 15.60 -9.81 -8.56
CA THR A 101 14.61 -9.24 -9.46
C THR A 101 13.85 -8.08 -8.78
N PHE A 102 13.37 -7.13 -9.58
CA PHE A 102 12.64 -5.97 -9.06
C PHE A 102 11.44 -6.38 -8.19
N GLU A 103 10.67 -7.39 -8.61
CA GLU A 103 9.52 -7.88 -7.84
C GLU A 103 9.94 -8.54 -6.52
N ALA A 104 10.99 -9.39 -6.54
CA ALA A 104 11.47 -10.05 -5.33
C ALA A 104 11.92 -9.01 -4.29
N VAL A 105 12.74 -8.05 -4.70
CA VAL A 105 13.23 -6.97 -3.83
C VAL A 105 12.09 -6.06 -3.35
N ALA A 106 11.11 -5.77 -4.21
CA ALA A 106 9.96 -4.96 -3.86
C ALA A 106 9.06 -5.65 -2.81
N ARG A 107 8.85 -6.96 -2.94
CA ARG A 107 8.08 -7.75 -1.95
C ARG A 107 8.80 -7.88 -0.63
N GLU A 108 10.10 -8.07 -0.64
CA GLU A 108 10.94 -8.09 0.57
C GLU A 108 10.88 -6.74 1.28
N PHE A 109 11.09 -5.63 0.56
CA PHE A 109 10.95 -4.28 1.09
C PHE A 109 9.57 -4.03 1.69
N HIS A 110 8.51 -4.45 1.00
CA HIS A 110 7.14 -4.37 1.50
C HIS A 110 6.98 -5.13 2.82
N GLY A 111 7.48 -6.37 2.91
CA GLY A 111 7.44 -7.18 4.14
C GLY A 111 8.09 -6.49 5.34
N ILE A 112 9.23 -5.81 5.13
CA ILE A 112 9.92 -5.06 6.18
C ILE A 112 9.12 -3.81 6.59
N LYS A 113 8.49 -3.11 5.63
CA LYS A 113 7.83 -1.81 5.86
C LYS A 113 6.36 -1.91 6.24
N CYS A 114 5.66 -2.99 5.87
CA CYS A 114 4.22 -3.15 6.13
C CYS A 114 3.87 -3.03 7.62
N GLY A 115 4.76 -3.46 8.53
CA GLY A 115 4.54 -3.31 9.97
C GLY A 115 4.50 -1.86 10.49
N ALA A 116 5.11 -0.91 9.75
CA ALA A 116 5.10 0.52 10.08
C ALA A 116 3.99 1.30 9.35
N TRP A 117 3.42 0.73 8.30
CA TRP A 117 2.37 1.36 7.48
C TRP A 117 0.98 1.06 8.03
N SER A 118 -0.03 1.82 7.59
CA SER A 118 -1.42 1.39 7.76
C SER A 118 -1.73 0.24 6.78
N ASP A 119 -2.61 -0.67 7.16
CA ASP A 119 -2.97 -1.84 6.33
C ASP A 119 -3.46 -1.40 4.95
N THR A 120 -4.34 -0.40 4.89
CA THR A 120 -4.83 0.18 3.63
C THR A 120 -3.71 0.73 2.73
N TYR A 121 -2.67 1.35 3.32
CA TYR A 121 -1.54 1.84 2.55
C TYR A 121 -0.65 0.70 2.04
N ALA A 122 -0.38 -0.29 2.89
CA ALA A 122 0.41 -1.47 2.52
C ALA A 122 -0.25 -2.26 1.36
N GLU A 123 -1.56 -2.49 1.45
CA GLU A 123 -2.34 -3.14 0.39
C GLU A 123 -2.35 -2.31 -0.90
N LYS A 124 -2.59 -1.00 -0.81
CA LYS A 124 -2.59 -0.09 -1.97
C LYS A 124 -1.21 -0.05 -2.63
N TRP A 125 -0.14 -0.02 -1.84
CA TRP A 125 1.23 -0.03 -2.32
C TRP A 125 1.49 -1.28 -3.17
N LEU A 126 1.23 -2.46 -2.61
CA LEU A 126 1.45 -3.74 -3.29
C LEU A 126 0.55 -3.90 -4.51
N ARG A 127 -0.73 -3.52 -4.40
CA ARG A 127 -1.68 -3.57 -5.52
C ARG A 127 -1.22 -2.71 -6.70
N ASN A 128 -0.77 -1.49 -6.45
CA ASN A 128 -0.29 -0.60 -7.51
C ASN A 128 0.97 -1.15 -8.18
N MET A 129 1.92 -1.68 -7.39
CA MET A 129 3.12 -2.34 -7.91
C MET A 129 2.78 -3.56 -8.77
N SER A 130 1.90 -4.43 -8.26
CA SER A 130 1.48 -5.67 -8.96
C SER A 130 0.72 -5.38 -10.25
N LYS A 131 -0.08 -4.31 -10.27
CA LYS A 131 -0.87 -3.96 -11.44
C LYS A 131 -0.05 -3.29 -12.54
N ASP A 132 0.83 -2.37 -12.16
CA ASP A 132 1.38 -1.40 -13.11
C ASP A 132 2.90 -1.51 -13.33
N LEU A 133 3.68 -2.09 -12.39
CA LEU A 133 5.14 -2.23 -12.54
C LEU A 133 5.59 -3.68 -12.73
N PHE A 134 5.12 -4.62 -11.92
CA PHE A 134 5.56 -6.01 -11.98
C PHE A 134 5.34 -6.68 -13.34
N PRO A 135 4.25 -6.43 -14.10
CA PRO A 135 4.07 -7.01 -15.41
C PRO A 135 5.13 -6.60 -16.43
N HIS A 136 5.78 -5.44 -16.21
CA HIS A 136 6.74 -4.87 -17.16
C HIS A 136 8.19 -5.02 -16.75
N VAL A 137 8.49 -4.83 -15.46
CA VAL A 137 9.87 -4.82 -14.94
C VAL A 137 10.08 -5.80 -13.79
N GLY A 138 9.04 -6.49 -13.33
CA GLY A 138 9.09 -7.33 -12.13
C GLY A 138 10.13 -8.44 -12.20
N ARG A 139 10.29 -9.08 -13.36
CA ARG A 139 11.21 -10.19 -13.59
C ARG A 139 12.64 -9.76 -13.97
N MET A 140 12.85 -8.47 -14.19
CA MET A 140 14.16 -7.94 -14.53
C MET A 140 15.02 -7.78 -13.28
N LEU A 141 16.33 -7.94 -13.43
CA LEU A 141 17.27 -7.59 -12.36
C LEU A 141 17.30 -6.07 -12.18
N LEU A 142 17.50 -5.61 -10.94
CA LEU A 142 17.52 -4.17 -10.67
C LEU A 142 18.50 -3.39 -11.57
N PRO A 143 19.75 -3.87 -11.78
CA PRO A 143 20.70 -3.16 -12.65
C PRO A 143 20.28 -3.06 -14.13
N GLU A 144 19.40 -3.94 -14.60
CA GLU A 144 18.92 -3.94 -15.99
C GLU A 144 17.85 -2.89 -16.26
N ILE A 145 17.22 -2.36 -15.19
CA ILE A 145 16.14 -1.39 -15.32
C ILE A 145 16.72 0.00 -15.51
N THR A 146 16.68 0.47 -16.75
CA THR A 146 17.17 1.80 -17.13
C THR A 146 16.12 2.89 -16.92
N PRO A 147 16.54 4.18 -16.77
CA PRO A 147 15.59 5.30 -16.67
C PRO A 147 14.59 5.39 -17.84
N PRO A 148 15.00 5.25 -19.14
CA PRO A 148 14.05 5.29 -20.24
C PRO A 148 13.01 4.17 -20.20
N LEU A 149 13.41 2.96 -19.82
CA LEU A 149 12.51 1.82 -19.68
C LEU A 149 11.45 2.09 -18.60
N LEU A 150 11.89 2.48 -17.41
CA LEU A 150 10.97 2.78 -16.30
C LEU A 150 10.03 3.96 -16.65
N LEU A 151 10.55 5.00 -17.29
CA LEU A 151 9.75 6.12 -17.77
C LEU A 151 8.67 5.68 -18.76
N SER A 152 8.99 4.76 -19.68
CA SER A 152 8.02 4.26 -20.65
C SER A 152 6.83 3.57 -19.95
N VAL A 153 7.08 2.82 -18.88
CA VAL A 153 6.03 2.17 -18.07
C VAL A 153 5.20 3.21 -17.32
N LEU A 154 5.84 4.18 -16.67
CA LEU A 154 5.15 5.24 -15.93
C LEU A 154 4.27 6.10 -16.85
N ARG A 155 4.75 6.40 -18.08
CA ARG A 155 3.96 7.13 -19.09
C ARG A 155 2.74 6.36 -19.58
N LYS A 156 2.76 5.02 -19.62
CA LYS A 156 1.57 4.22 -19.92
C LYS A 156 0.49 4.42 -18.85
N VAL A 157 0.89 4.49 -17.58
CA VAL A 157 -0.03 4.74 -16.45
C VAL A 157 -0.59 6.17 -16.52
N ASP A 158 0.25 7.15 -16.84
CA ASP A 158 -0.14 8.56 -16.99
C ASP A 158 -1.15 8.75 -18.15
N LYS A 159 -0.85 8.20 -19.34
CA LYS A 159 -1.73 8.23 -20.53
C LYS A 159 -3.10 7.58 -20.29
N ARG A 160 -3.20 6.65 -19.35
CA ARG A 160 -4.47 6.05 -18.90
C ARG A 160 -5.33 7.01 -18.05
N GLY A 161 -4.87 8.23 -17.78
CA GLY A 161 -5.52 9.22 -16.92
C GLY A 161 -5.21 9.04 -15.43
N ALA A 162 -4.29 8.14 -15.05
CA ALA A 162 -3.93 7.87 -13.65
C ALA A 162 -2.62 8.58 -13.25
N ARG A 163 -2.53 9.90 -13.50
CA ARG A 163 -1.34 10.73 -13.31
C ARG A 163 -0.77 10.65 -11.89
N GLU A 164 -1.61 10.82 -10.87
CA GLU A 164 -1.19 10.69 -9.47
C GLU A 164 -0.61 9.30 -9.15
N THR A 165 -1.19 8.26 -9.75
CA THR A 165 -0.68 6.89 -9.60
C THR A 165 0.70 6.75 -10.25
N ALA A 166 0.93 7.34 -11.43
CA ALA A 166 2.24 7.31 -12.08
C ALA A 166 3.32 7.99 -11.21
N HIS A 167 3.03 9.14 -10.62
CA HIS A 167 3.94 9.82 -9.69
C HIS A 167 4.17 8.99 -8.41
N THR A 168 3.13 8.38 -7.86
CA THR A 168 3.24 7.48 -6.70
C THR A 168 4.12 6.28 -7.03
N LEU A 169 3.92 5.64 -8.18
CA LEU A 169 4.73 4.51 -8.64
C LEU A 169 6.19 4.89 -8.84
N ARG A 170 6.48 6.08 -9.39
CA ARG A 170 7.84 6.60 -9.48
C ARG A 170 8.50 6.67 -8.09
N GLN A 171 7.81 7.28 -7.11
CA GLN A 171 8.33 7.38 -5.74
C GLN A 171 8.54 6.00 -5.10
N THR A 172 7.59 5.09 -5.30
CA THR A 172 7.63 3.72 -4.76
C THR A 172 8.75 2.91 -5.38
N ALA A 173 8.93 2.98 -6.71
CA ALA A 173 10.07 2.35 -7.38
C ALA A 173 11.40 2.88 -6.82
N GLY A 174 11.51 4.20 -6.59
CA GLY A 174 12.68 4.81 -5.96
C GLY A 174 12.98 4.29 -4.56
N GLN A 175 11.95 3.92 -3.79
CA GLN A 175 12.13 3.28 -2.48
C GLN A 175 12.73 1.88 -2.63
N VAL A 176 12.23 1.09 -3.58
CA VAL A 176 12.72 -0.26 -3.88
C VAL A 176 14.19 -0.21 -4.34
N PHE A 177 14.55 0.69 -5.25
CA PHE A 177 15.92 0.84 -5.70
C PHE A 177 16.88 1.28 -4.58
N ARG A 178 16.47 2.23 -3.72
CA ARG A 178 17.26 2.61 -2.54
C ARG A 178 17.50 1.42 -1.60
N TYR A 179 16.48 0.59 -1.42
CA TYR A 179 16.64 -0.65 -0.65
C TYR A 179 17.56 -1.64 -1.36
N GLY A 180 17.44 -1.77 -2.68
CA GLY A 180 18.36 -2.58 -3.50
C GLY A 180 19.83 -2.14 -3.37
N ILE A 181 20.09 -0.83 -3.33
CA ILE A 181 21.42 -0.27 -3.07
C ILE A 181 21.90 -0.62 -1.65
N GLN A 182 21.05 -0.44 -0.64
CA GLN A 182 21.38 -0.77 0.75
C GLN A 182 21.71 -2.25 0.97
N THR A 183 21.14 -3.13 0.15
CA THR A 183 21.34 -4.58 0.21
C THR A 183 22.35 -5.11 -0.83
N GLY A 184 23.03 -4.22 -1.56
CA GLY A 184 24.07 -4.59 -2.53
C GLY A 184 23.56 -5.24 -3.82
N ARG A 185 22.26 -5.13 -4.13
CA ARG A 185 21.65 -5.72 -5.33
C ARG A 185 21.69 -4.82 -6.56
N CYS A 186 21.96 -3.54 -6.39
CA CYS A 186 22.25 -2.57 -7.45
C CYS A 186 23.08 -1.42 -6.91
N GLU A 187 23.76 -0.71 -7.81
CA GLU A 187 24.63 0.43 -7.46
C GLU A 187 23.94 1.79 -7.68
N ARG A 188 22.91 1.82 -8.54
CA ARG A 188 22.27 3.06 -8.98
C ARG A 188 20.75 2.98 -8.86
N ASN A 189 20.15 4.14 -8.54
CA ASN A 189 18.70 4.32 -8.57
C ASN A 189 18.29 5.09 -9.85
N PRO A 190 17.70 4.43 -10.85
CA PRO A 190 17.32 5.06 -12.12
C PRO A 190 16.19 6.09 -11.95
N VAL A 191 15.45 6.05 -10.84
CA VAL A 191 14.35 6.98 -10.56
C VAL A 191 14.84 8.41 -10.30
N SER A 192 16.09 8.57 -9.85
CA SER A 192 16.69 9.89 -9.63
C SER A 192 16.71 10.74 -10.90
N ASP A 193 16.93 10.10 -12.05
CA ASP A 193 17.00 10.76 -13.37
C ASP A 193 15.59 11.04 -13.97
N LEU A 194 14.53 10.61 -13.29
CA LEU A 194 13.14 10.81 -13.74
C LEU A 194 12.45 11.99 -13.04
N GLN A 195 13.20 12.82 -12.34
CA GLN A 195 12.64 14.03 -11.74
C GLN A 195 12.23 15.01 -12.86
N GLY A 196 10.96 15.43 -12.85
CA GLY A 196 10.42 16.30 -13.90
C GLY A 196 10.06 15.62 -15.23
N ALA A 197 10.30 14.31 -15.39
CA ALA A 197 10.04 13.58 -16.63
C ALA A 197 8.57 13.18 -16.87
N LEU A 198 7.72 13.29 -15.85
CA LEU A 198 6.26 13.15 -15.94
C LEU A 198 5.60 14.52 -15.93
N GLU A 199 4.45 14.61 -16.58
CA GLU A 199 3.65 15.84 -16.53
C GLU A 199 3.28 16.20 -15.08
N PRO A 200 3.30 17.50 -14.72
CA PRO A 200 2.98 17.92 -13.37
C PRO A 200 1.55 17.57 -12.98
N ILE A 201 1.35 17.22 -11.71
CA ILE A 201 0.02 17.02 -11.15
C ILE A 201 -0.60 18.39 -10.93
N VAL A 202 -1.74 18.65 -11.57
CA VAL A 202 -2.57 19.80 -11.22
C VAL A 202 -3.28 19.45 -9.91
N VAL A 203 -2.86 20.09 -8.81
CA VAL A 203 -3.48 19.88 -7.49
C VAL A 203 -4.89 20.45 -7.53
N LYS A 204 -5.89 19.59 -7.51
CA LYS A 204 -7.29 19.98 -7.35
C LYS A 204 -7.62 19.89 -5.86
N HIS A 205 -7.87 21.02 -5.22
CA HIS A 205 -8.36 21.03 -3.84
C HIS A 205 -9.76 20.42 -3.77
N MET A 206 -10.10 19.78 -2.64
CA MET A 206 -11.43 19.27 -2.44
C MET A 206 -12.42 20.44 -2.43
N ALA A 207 -13.45 20.33 -3.25
CA ALA A 207 -14.48 21.37 -3.38
C ALA A 207 -15.21 21.61 -2.05
N ALA A 208 -15.44 22.87 -1.75
CA ALA A 208 -16.08 23.32 -0.53
C ALA A 208 -16.86 24.61 -0.80
N VAL A 209 -18.00 24.72 -0.18
CA VAL A 209 -18.78 25.98 -0.10
C VAL A 209 -18.07 26.91 0.88
N LEU A 210 -17.64 28.09 0.43
CA LEU A 210 -16.87 29.05 1.24
C LEU A 210 -17.63 30.36 1.48
N GLU A 211 -18.69 30.63 0.72
CA GLU A 211 -19.51 31.81 0.87
C GLU A 211 -20.59 31.60 1.94
N PRO A 212 -20.79 32.56 2.91
CA PRO A 212 -21.78 32.41 3.97
C PRO A 212 -23.20 32.16 3.48
N SER A 213 -23.65 32.88 2.45
CA SER A 213 -25.02 32.71 1.88
C SER A 213 -25.23 31.29 1.35
N LYS A 214 -24.24 30.78 0.56
CA LYS A 214 -24.28 29.41 0.04
C LYS A 214 -24.14 28.34 1.14
N ALA A 215 -23.41 28.65 2.22
CA ALA A 215 -23.36 27.77 3.38
C ALA A 215 -24.74 27.68 4.06
N GLY A 216 -25.47 28.80 4.18
CA GLY A 216 -26.85 28.81 4.66
C GLY A 216 -27.79 27.98 3.75
N GLU A 217 -27.68 28.13 2.44
CA GLU A 217 -28.43 27.31 1.46
C GLU A 217 -28.13 25.80 1.61
N LEU A 218 -26.86 25.45 1.77
CA LEU A 218 -26.46 24.07 2.01
C LEU A 218 -27.07 23.51 3.29
N LEU A 219 -27.05 24.27 4.37
CA LEU A 219 -27.62 23.83 5.66
C LEU A 219 -29.14 23.65 5.57
N ARG A 220 -29.88 24.55 4.92
CA ARG A 220 -31.32 24.40 4.66
C ARG A 220 -31.61 23.15 3.81
N SER A 221 -30.84 22.96 2.75
CA SER A 221 -30.96 21.76 1.91
C SER A 221 -30.71 20.46 2.70
N ILE A 222 -29.77 20.48 3.68
CA ILE A 222 -29.51 19.34 4.57
C ILE A 222 -30.73 19.09 5.48
N ASP A 223 -31.34 20.13 6.00
CA ASP A 223 -32.53 20.00 6.86
C ASP A 223 -33.76 19.46 6.10
N GLU A 224 -33.87 19.77 4.81
CA GLU A 224 -34.89 19.25 3.90
C GLU A 224 -34.58 17.86 3.32
N TYR A 225 -33.43 17.27 3.67
CA TYR A 225 -33.02 15.97 3.13
C TYR A 225 -34.03 14.87 3.45
N ARG A 226 -34.66 14.30 2.43
CA ARG A 226 -35.73 13.28 2.53
C ARG A 226 -35.23 11.83 2.47
N GLY A 227 -33.93 11.59 2.68
CA GLY A 227 -33.36 10.25 2.73
C GLY A 227 -33.37 9.66 4.14
N GLN A 228 -32.47 8.72 4.39
CA GLN A 228 -32.35 8.08 5.70
C GLN A 228 -32.00 9.09 6.80
N PRO A 229 -32.66 9.03 7.97
CA PRO A 229 -32.37 9.92 9.10
C PRO A 229 -30.91 9.89 9.53
N THR A 230 -30.30 8.70 9.53
CA THR A 230 -28.87 8.51 9.82
C THR A 230 -27.95 9.26 8.84
N THR A 231 -28.35 9.35 7.57
CA THR A 231 -27.59 10.10 6.55
C THR A 231 -27.77 11.61 6.74
N LYS A 232 -28.99 12.07 7.09
CA LYS A 232 -29.26 13.48 7.43
C LYS A 232 -28.38 13.91 8.61
N ALA A 233 -28.44 13.17 9.70
CA ALA A 233 -27.61 13.44 10.88
C ALA A 233 -26.12 13.42 10.59
N ALA A 234 -25.63 12.52 9.71
CA ALA A 234 -24.24 12.51 9.29
C ALA A 234 -23.84 13.77 8.51
N LEU A 235 -24.74 14.34 7.68
CA LEU A 235 -24.53 15.61 7.00
C LEU A 235 -24.48 16.77 8.01
N GLN A 236 -25.44 16.85 8.95
CA GLN A 236 -25.52 17.86 9.99
C GLN A 236 -24.27 17.84 10.88
N LEU A 237 -23.88 16.66 11.38
CA LEU A 237 -22.67 16.51 12.19
C LEU A 237 -21.38 16.73 11.40
N SER A 238 -21.37 16.50 10.08
CA SER A 238 -20.23 16.88 9.24
C SER A 238 -20.01 18.38 9.20
N ALA A 239 -21.10 19.18 9.17
CA ALA A 239 -21.04 20.63 9.23
C ALA A 239 -20.68 21.14 10.64
N LEU A 240 -21.33 20.62 11.68
CA LEU A 240 -21.16 21.05 13.06
C LEU A 240 -19.78 20.71 13.62
N LEU A 241 -19.29 19.48 13.40
CA LEU A 241 -18.07 18.97 14.00
C LEU A 241 -16.83 19.13 13.11
N PHE A 242 -17.02 19.30 11.81
CA PHE A 242 -16.00 19.39 10.75
C PHE A 242 -14.82 18.40 10.94
N GLN A 243 -15.13 17.21 11.44
CA GLN A 243 -14.15 16.12 11.56
C GLN A 243 -13.91 15.42 10.22
N ARG A 244 -12.87 14.59 10.11
CA ARG A 244 -12.61 13.85 8.86
C ARG A 244 -13.80 12.96 8.50
N PRO A 245 -14.20 12.85 7.21
CA PRO A 245 -15.33 12.01 6.82
C PRO A 245 -15.25 10.57 7.31
N GLY A 246 -14.03 10.01 7.37
CA GLY A 246 -13.82 8.70 7.96
C GLY A 246 -14.20 8.62 9.43
N ASN A 247 -13.91 9.66 10.22
CA ASN A 247 -14.25 9.70 11.64
C ASN A 247 -15.75 9.91 11.86
N ILE A 248 -16.39 10.74 11.04
CA ILE A 248 -17.86 10.92 11.10
C ILE A 248 -18.54 9.57 10.82
N ARG A 249 -18.26 8.94 9.68
CA ARG A 249 -18.97 7.71 9.28
C ARG A 249 -18.77 6.53 10.22
N SER A 250 -17.58 6.42 10.83
CA SER A 250 -17.23 5.31 11.73
C SER A 250 -17.39 5.65 13.20
N MET A 251 -18.13 6.71 13.51
CA MET A 251 -18.39 7.13 14.88
C MET A 251 -19.17 6.04 15.65
N GLU A 252 -18.70 5.75 16.84
CA GLU A 252 -19.30 4.78 17.74
C GLU A 252 -19.98 5.51 18.91
N TRP A 253 -21.07 4.94 19.44
CA TRP A 253 -21.79 5.54 20.56
C TRP A 253 -20.93 5.65 21.81
N ASP A 254 -20.02 4.70 22.03
CA ASP A 254 -19.08 4.70 23.17
C ASP A 254 -18.06 5.85 23.13
N TRP A 255 -17.95 6.57 21.99
CA TRP A 255 -17.08 7.73 21.90
C TRP A 255 -17.75 9.01 22.40
N ILE A 256 -19.05 8.99 22.68
CA ILE A 256 -19.86 10.17 22.98
C ILE A 256 -20.21 10.18 24.46
N ASP A 257 -19.69 11.17 25.16
CA ASP A 257 -20.07 11.52 26.52
C ASP A 257 -20.99 12.75 26.46
N ALA A 258 -22.28 12.51 26.59
CA ALA A 258 -23.28 13.57 26.52
C ALA A 258 -23.26 14.46 27.77
N GLU A 259 -22.93 13.92 28.95
CA GLU A 259 -22.87 14.69 30.22
C GLU A 259 -21.73 15.69 30.20
N GLN A 260 -20.55 15.28 29.68
CA GLN A 260 -19.41 16.16 29.54
C GLN A 260 -19.41 16.96 28.22
N ALA A 261 -20.39 16.74 27.37
CA ALA A 261 -20.48 17.31 26.01
C ALA A 261 -19.16 17.08 25.23
N MET A 262 -18.75 15.81 25.12
CA MET A 262 -17.45 15.44 24.55
C MET A 262 -17.55 14.23 23.62
N LEU A 263 -16.92 14.34 22.45
CA LEU A 263 -16.67 13.21 21.55
C LEU A 263 -15.18 12.85 21.65
N THR A 264 -14.89 11.62 22.04
CA THR A 264 -13.54 11.08 22.17
C THR A 264 -13.20 10.14 21.02
N ILE A 265 -12.51 10.64 20.00
CA ILE A 265 -12.10 9.83 18.84
C ILE A 265 -10.81 9.06 19.18
N PRO A 266 -10.83 7.72 19.25
CA PRO A 266 -9.66 6.92 19.58
C PRO A 266 -8.50 7.17 18.62
N SER A 267 -7.26 7.10 19.12
CA SER A 267 -6.06 7.28 18.30
C SER A 267 -6.00 6.31 17.12
N MET A 268 -6.51 5.09 17.30
CA MET A 268 -6.58 4.06 16.24
C MET A 268 -7.44 4.50 15.05
N SER A 269 -8.46 5.31 15.28
CA SER A 269 -9.38 5.84 14.25
C SER A 269 -8.85 7.11 13.57
N MET A 270 -7.74 7.67 14.06
CA MET A 270 -7.14 8.87 13.48
C MET A 270 -6.25 8.53 12.28
N LYS A 271 -6.11 9.49 11.33
CA LYS A 271 -5.16 9.39 10.21
C LYS A 271 -3.74 9.62 10.71
N ARG A 272 -3.10 8.56 11.17
CA ARG A 272 -1.74 8.54 11.75
C ARG A 272 -0.95 7.33 11.25
N THR A 273 0.37 7.31 11.41
CA THR A 273 1.18 6.09 11.23
C THR A 273 0.79 5.04 12.26
N ARG A 274 1.12 3.76 12.00
CA ARG A 274 0.78 2.67 12.93
C ARG A 274 1.34 2.90 14.34
N THR A 275 2.59 3.33 14.45
CA THR A 275 3.21 3.68 15.74
C THR A 275 2.49 4.82 16.45
N GLN A 276 2.11 5.87 15.72
CA GLN A 276 1.34 6.98 16.27
C GLN A 276 -0.09 6.59 16.64
N LYS A 277 -0.68 5.60 15.99
CA LYS A 277 -1.98 5.04 16.37
C LYS A 277 -1.92 4.29 17.69
N LEU A 278 -0.90 3.45 17.87
CA LEU A 278 -0.73 2.63 19.08
C LEU A 278 -0.38 3.48 20.31
N ASN A 279 0.48 4.47 20.16
CA ASN A 279 1.00 5.27 21.27
C ASN A 279 0.40 6.69 21.34
N GLY A 280 -0.52 7.01 20.44
CA GLY A 280 -1.09 8.35 20.34
C GLY A 280 -2.24 8.57 21.33
N ARG A 281 -2.44 9.85 21.70
CA ARG A 281 -3.60 10.26 22.49
C ARG A 281 -4.88 10.25 21.62
N PRO A 282 -6.06 10.00 22.20
CA PRO A 282 -7.32 10.21 21.51
C PRO A 282 -7.47 11.68 21.13
N HIS A 283 -8.34 11.96 20.18
CA HIS A 283 -8.70 13.32 19.81
C HIS A 283 -10.01 13.67 20.48
N LEU A 284 -9.97 14.62 21.40
CA LEU A 284 -11.13 15.11 22.11
C LEU A 284 -11.80 16.21 21.28
N VAL A 285 -13.11 16.13 21.07
CA VAL A 285 -13.90 17.09 20.30
C VAL A 285 -15.04 17.59 21.19
N PRO A 286 -14.99 18.85 21.69
CA PRO A 286 -16.11 19.42 22.42
C PRO A 286 -17.36 19.48 21.53
N LEU A 287 -18.50 19.19 22.13
CA LEU A 287 -19.80 19.19 21.45
C LEU A 287 -20.57 20.46 21.80
N ALA A 288 -21.01 21.18 20.77
CA ALA A 288 -21.98 22.28 20.95
C ALA A 288 -23.38 21.71 21.22
N ARG A 289 -24.27 22.52 21.79
CA ARG A 289 -25.68 22.17 22.05
C ARG A 289 -26.33 21.55 20.82
N GLN A 290 -26.20 22.19 19.67
CA GLN A 290 -26.84 21.74 18.41
C GLN A 290 -26.33 20.35 17.96
N ALA A 291 -25.08 20.00 18.27
CA ALA A 291 -24.56 18.67 17.98
C ALA A 291 -25.14 17.60 18.91
N LEU A 292 -25.33 17.93 20.19
CA LEU A 292 -26.01 17.06 21.15
C LEU A 292 -27.43 16.78 20.74
N GLU A 293 -28.16 17.79 20.30
CA GLU A 293 -29.57 17.66 19.80
C GLU A 293 -29.62 16.64 18.63
N VAL A 294 -28.70 16.70 17.67
CA VAL A 294 -28.64 15.72 16.57
C VAL A 294 -28.37 14.31 17.10
N PHE A 295 -27.50 14.15 18.11
CA PHE A 295 -27.26 12.84 18.72
C PHE A 295 -28.50 12.32 19.47
N GLU A 296 -29.23 13.17 20.17
CA GLU A 296 -30.45 12.79 20.86
C GLU A 296 -31.55 12.34 19.88
N GLU A 297 -31.70 13.04 18.76
CA GLU A 297 -32.69 12.69 17.71
C GLU A 297 -32.41 11.33 17.09
N ILE A 298 -31.13 10.95 16.92
CA ILE A 298 -30.76 9.70 16.24
C ILE A 298 -30.59 8.53 17.21
N ARG A 299 -30.39 8.77 18.50
CA ARG A 299 -30.15 7.72 19.52
C ARG A 299 -31.27 6.67 19.57
N PRO A 300 -32.57 7.00 19.46
CA PRO A 300 -33.61 5.97 19.42
C PRO A 300 -33.49 5.01 18.23
N LEU A 301 -32.92 5.45 17.12
CA LEU A 301 -32.79 4.65 15.91
C LEU A 301 -31.56 3.72 15.91
N THR A 302 -30.44 4.16 16.48
CA THR A 302 -29.16 3.44 16.37
C THR A 302 -28.42 3.24 17.69
N GLY A 303 -28.93 3.82 18.80
CA GLY A 303 -28.28 3.80 20.11
C GLY A 303 -28.17 2.41 20.76
N HIS A 304 -28.91 1.45 20.24
CA HIS A 304 -28.84 0.04 20.66
C HIS A 304 -27.66 -0.73 19.99
N GLY A 305 -27.03 -0.13 18.97
CA GLY A 305 -25.92 -0.71 18.23
C GLY A 305 -24.59 -0.02 18.53
N LYS A 306 -23.53 -0.51 17.89
CA LYS A 306 -22.18 0.04 18.06
C LYS A 306 -22.02 1.41 17.40
N TYR A 307 -22.47 1.54 16.16
CA TYR A 307 -22.21 2.71 15.32
C TYR A 307 -23.36 3.73 15.40
N VAL A 308 -23.00 5.02 15.48
CA VAL A 308 -23.97 6.12 15.31
C VAL A 308 -24.59 6.08 13.92
N PHE A 309 -23.78 5.73 12.92
CA PHE A 309 -24.17 5.64 11.52
C PHE A 309 -23.92 4.24 10.97
N PRO A 310 -24.75 3.24 11.31
CA PRO A 310 -24.61 1.90 10.78
C PRO A 310 -24.91 1.84 9.28
N SER A 311 -24.40 0.82 8.62
CA SER A 311 -24.78 0.49 7.25
C SER A 311 -26.21 -0.02 7.21
N LEU A 312 -26.94 0.28 6.11
CA LEU A 312 -28.30 -0.24 5.88
C LEU A 312 -28.34 -1.77 5.67
N ILE A 313 -27.20 -2.36 5.32
CA ILE A 313 -27.10 -3.81 5.05
C ILE A 313 -26.71 -4.59 6.32
N SER A 314 -25.97 -3.96 7.24
CA SER A 314 -25.44 -4.64 8.44
C SER A 314 -25.17 -3.60 9.55
N SER A 315 -25.74 -3.81 10.73
CA SER A 315 -25.47 -3.00 11.92
C SER A 315 -24.03 -3.10 12.43
N GLU A 316 -23.33 -4.20 12.05
CA GLU A 316 -21.93 -4.47 12.42
C GLU A 316 -20.90 -3.66 11.60
N ARG A 317 -21.36 -2.87 10.67
CA ARG A 317 -20.49 -2.04 9.81
C ARG A 317 -20.99 -0.60 9.80
N PRO A 318 -20.07 0.37 9.76
CA PRO A 318 -20.47 1.76 9.59
C PRO A 318 -21.00 2.01 8.17
N MET A 319 -21.70 3.12 7.95
CA MET A 319 -22.14 3.57 6.63
C MET A 319 -20.99 3.63 5.63
N SER A 320 -21.32 3.51 4.34
CA SER A 320 -20.32 3.56 3.25
C SER A 320 -19.57 4.90 3.23
N GLU A 321 -18.31 4.86 2.77
CA GLU A 321 -17.47 6.06 2.60
C GLU A 321 -18.09 7.11 1.67
N ASN A 322 -18.92 6.68 0.73
CA ASN A 322 -19.55 7.55 -0.24
C ASN A 322 -20.94 8.05 0.18
N THR A 323 -21.50 7.61 1.32
CA THR A 323 -22.88 7.93 1.71
C THR A 323 -23.10 9.44 1.78
N VAL A 324 -22.25 10.19 2.47
CA VAL A 324 -22.34 11.65 2.60
C VAL A 324 -22.18 12.33 1.24
N ASN A 325 -21.22 11.90 0.42
CA ASN A 325 -21.04 12.46 -0.93
C ASN A 325 -22.25 12.16 -1.83
N THR A 326 -22.80 10.96 -1.77
CA THR A 326 -24.01 10.60 -2.53
C THR A 326 -25.21 11.45 -2.08
N ALA A 327 -25.34 11.70 -0.78
CA ALA A 327 -26.39 12.58 -0.26
C ALA A 327 -26.23 14.03 -0.76
N LEU A 328 -25.02 14.58 -0.76
CA LEU A 328 -24.74 15.89 -1.35
C LEU A 328 -25.13 15.95 -2.83
N ARG A 329 -24.84 14.88 -3.63
CA ARG A 329 -25.27 14.79 -5.04
C ARG A 329 -26.79 14.82 -5.17
N ARG A 330 -27.53 14.14 -4.27
CA ARG A 330 -29.01 14.14 -4.24
C ARG A 330 -29.59 15.50 -3.86
N LEU A 331 -28.85 16.29 -3.07
CA LEU A 331 -29.20 17.68 -2.75
C LEU A 331 -28.85 18.67 -3.86
N GLY A 332 -28.29 18.21 -5.00
CA GLY A 332 -27.94 19.03 -6.14
C GLY A 332 -26.49 19.53 -6.17
N TYR A 333 -25.71 19.33 -5.13
CA TYR A 333 -24.30 19.79 -5.10
C TYR A 333 -23.39 18.84 -5.89
N SER A 334 -22.73 19.34 -6.91
CA SER A 334 -21.76 18.61 -7.72
C SER A 334 -20.47 18.29 -6.93
N GLY A 335 -19.65 17.37 -7.45
CA GLY A 335 -18.33 17.07 -6.87
C GLY A 335 -17.33 18.22 -6.93
N GLU A 336 -17.65 19.23 -7.72
CA GLU A 336 -16.84 20.45 -7.89
C GLU A 336 -17.37 21.62 -7.03
N GLU A 337 -18.52 21.46 -6.39
CA GLU A 337 -19.12 22.46 -5.48
C GLU A 337 -18.93 22.07 -4.02
N MET A 338 -19.30 20.84 -3.65
CA MET A 338 -19.19 20.38 -2.27
C MET A 338 -18.86 18.90 -2.16
N THR A 339 -18.01 18.56 -1.20
CA THR A 339 -17.67 17.19 -0.83
C THR A 339 -17.78 16.98 0.69
N ALA A 340 -17.84 15.73 1.13
CA ALA A 340 -17.78 15.41 2.56
C ALA A 340 -16.52 15.99 3.25
N HIS A 341 -15.40 16.08 2.54
CA HIS A 341 -14.18 16.72 3.05
C HIS A 341 -14.29 18.26 3.03
N GLY A 342 -15.11 18.79 2.16
CA GLY A 342 -15.35 20.23 1.99
C GLY A 342 -15.90 20.89 3.27
N PHE A 343 -16.62 20.19 4.13
CA PHE A 343 -17.10 20.72 5.42
C PHE A 343 -15.92 21.22 6.30
N ARG A 344 -14.77 20.58 6.23
CA ARG A 344 -13.58 21.01 6.98
C ARG A 344 -12.97 22.29 6.41
N ALA A 345 -12.92 22.40 5.08
CA ALA A 345 -12.44 23.60 4.41
C ALA A 345 -13.40 24.77 4.62
N MET A 346 -14.73 24.53 4.52
CA MET A 346 -15.78 25.49 4.85
C MET A 346 -15.59 26.03 6.27
N ALA A 347 -15.52 25.14 7.26
CA ALA A 347 -15.34 25.55 8.65
C ALA A 347 -14.06 26.34 8.86
N ARG A 348 -12.91 25.84 8.37
CA ARG A 348 -11.62 26.52 8.52
C ARG A 348 -11.62 27.93 7.90
N THR A 349 -12.20 28.08 6.71
CA THR A 349 -12.25 29.36 6.01
C THR A 349 -13.21 30.32 6.70
N LEU A 350 -14.45 29.91 6.99
CA LEU A 350 -15.44 30.78 7.61
C LEU A 350 -15.07 31.16 9.05
N LEU A 351 -14.46 30.26 9.81
CA LEU A 351 -13.91 30.59 11.14
C LEU A 351 -12.83 31.69 11.05
N ALA A 352 -11.94 31.59 10.09
CA ALA A 352 -10.85 32.56 9.92
C ALA A 352 -11.36 33.92 9.41
N GLU A 353 -12.33 33.92 8.50
CA GLU A 353 -12.78 35.14 7.81
C GLU A 353 -13.96 35.85 8.49
N ARG A 354 -14.81 35.11 9.18
CA ARG A 354 -16.10 35.61 9.68
C ARG A 354 -16.21 35.66 11.20
N LEU A 355 -15.34 34.96 11.92
CA LEU A 355 -15.35 34.88 13.37
C LEU A 355 -14.01 35.38 13.94
N PRO A 356 -13.75 36.70 13.89
CA PRO A 356 -12.51 37.27 14.37
C PRO A 356 -12.31 37.02 15.88
N GLY A 357 -11.07 36.89 16.32
CA GLY A 357 -10.72 36.61 17.72
C GLY A 357 -10.46 35.16 18.05
N ILE A 358 -10.70 34.23 17.12
CA ILE A 358 -10.35 32.81 17.29
C ILE A 358 -8.91 32.59 16.79
N ALA A 359 -8.03 32.18 17.69
CA ALA A 359 -6.64 31.92 17.33
C ALA A 359 -6.54 30.72 16.37
N SER A 360 -5.71 30.83 15.31
CA SER A 360 -5.50 29.79 14.31
C SER A 360 -5.10 28.45 14.94
N ASP A 361 -4.27 28.48 16.00
CA ASP A 361 -3.82 27.27 16.71
C ASP A 361 -4.97 26.48 17.34
N VAL A 362 -6.01 27.17 17.80
CA VAL A 362 -7.22 26.56 18.37
C VAL A 362 -8.00 25.82 17.26
N VAL A 363 -8.12 26.44 16.08
CA VAL A 363 -8.75 25.84 14.91
C VAL A 363 -7.97 24.62 14.41
N GLU A 364 -6.65 24.72 14.31
CA GLU A 364 -5.79 23.61 13.88
C GLU A 364 -5.79 22.46 14.90
N ALA A 365 -5.88 22.76 16.21
CA ALA A 365 -6.04 21.74 17.24
C ALA A 365 -7.40 21.03 17.11
N GLN A 366 -8.49 21.77 16.83
CA GLN A 366 -9.82 21.21 16.60
C GLN A 366 -9.86 20.32 15.35
N LEU A 367 -9.13 20.70 14.31
CA LEU A 367 -8.96 19.91 13.09
C LEU A 367 -8.03 18.68 13.26
N ALA A 368 -7.40 18.51 14.41
CA ALA A 368 -6.38 17.49 14.65
C ALA A 368 -5.28 17.54 13.57
N HIS A 369 -4.84 18.74 13.19
CA HIS A 369 -3.68 18.94 12.36
C HIS A 369 -2.43 18.97 13.25
N GLY A 370 -1.43 18.14 12.92
CA GLY A 370 -0.13 18.20 13.58
C GLY A 370 0.57 19.51 13.20
N LYS A 371 1.22 20.16 14.17
CA LYS A 371 2.06 21.32 13.87
C LYS A 371 3.19 20.94 12.92
N ALA A 372 3.44 21.78 11.92
CA ALA A 372 4.50 21.59 10.95
C ALA A 372 5.87 21.73 11.64
N GLY A 373 6.78 20.77 11.35
CA GLY A 373 8.18 20.78 11.78
C GLY A 373 8.56 19.61 12.69
N PRO A 374 9.86 19.23 12.70
CA PRO A 374 10.33 18.06 13.46
C PRO A 374 10.14 18.17 14.97
N LEU A 375 10.03 19.38 15.51
CA LEU A 375 9.91 19.67 16.94
C LEU A 375 8.50 20.10 17.37
N GLY A 376 7.57 20.35 16.42
CA GLY A 376 6.24 20.89 16.72
C GLY A 376 5.43 20.03 17.71
N ALA A 377 5.43 18.70 17.52
CA ALA A 377 4.69 17.77 18.37
C ALA A 377 5.37 17.51 19.74
N ALA A 378 6.68 17.77 19.85
CA ALA A 378 7.44 17.51 21.07
C ALA A 378 7.28 18.64 22.11
N TYR A 379 7.14 19.89 21.65
CA TYR A 379 7.10 21.07 22.53
C TYR A 379 5.70 21.60 22.78
N ASP A 380 4.73 21.41 21.87
CA ASP A 380 3.39 21.93 22.05
C ASP A 380 2.40 20.81 22.39
N ARG A 381 2.08 20.73 23.69
CA ARG A 381 1.10 19.79 24.26
C ARG A 381 -0.21 20.49 24.62
N ALA A 382 -0.38 21.72 24.24
CA ALA A 382 -1.58 22.49 24.54
C ALA A 382 -2.79 21.92 23.80
N GLU A 383 -3.84 21.59 24.52
CA GLU A 383 -5.08 21.02 23.98
C GLU A 383 -6.13 22.11 23.76
N TYR A 384 -5.93 23.31 24.26
CA TYR A 384 -6.82 24.49 24.13
C TYR A 384 -8.29 24.18 24.45
N MET A 385 -8.56 23.33 25.45
CA MET A 385 -9.88 22.72 25.62
C MET A 385 -10.98 23.76 25.83
N GLU A 386 -10.77 24.73 26.70
CA GLU A 386 -11.77 25.81 26.97
C GLU A 386 -12.00 26.67 25.72
N GLN A 387 -10.92 27.07 25.03
CA GLN A 387 -11.05 27.83 23.79
C GLN A 387 -11.76 27.02 22.70
N ARG A 388 -11.53 25.71 22.64
CA ARG A 388 -12.22 24.82 21.68
C ARG A 388 -13.68 24.60 22.04
N ARG A 389 -14.07 24.56 23.32
CA ARG A 389 -15.48 24.57 23.74
C ARG A 389 -16.19 25.83 23.26
N SER A 390 -15.57 26.98 23.50
CA SER A 390 -16.09 28.27 23.03
C SER A 390 -16.18 28.33 21.50
N LEU A 391 -15.12 27.89 20.80
CA LEU A 391 -15.07 27.82 19.33
C LEU A 391 -16.22 26.99 18.78
N MET A 392 -16.45 25.77 19.32
CA MET A 392 -17.47 24.87 18.83
C MET A 392 -18.87 25.42 19.01
N GLN A 393 -19.15 26.05 20.14
CA GLN A 393 -20.45 26.69 20.37
C GLN A 393 -20.64 27.91 19.47
N THR A 394 -19.62 28.77 19.34
CA THR A 394 -19.65 29.94 18.45
C THR A 394 -19.86 29.51 16.99
N TRP A 395 -19.16 28.47 16.54
CA TRP A 395 -19.34 27.90 15.20
C TRP A 395 -20.76 27.38 14.96
N ALA A 396 -21.29 26.60 15.91
CA ALA A 396 -22.64 26.05 15.79
C ALA A 396 -23.70 27.12 15.74
N SER A 397 -23.59 28.17 16.59
CA SER A 397 -24.47 29.31 16.59
C SER A 397 -24.38 30.15 15.31
N TYR A 398 -23.17 30.26 14.74
CA TYR A 398 -22.97 30.92 13.44
C TYR A 398 -23.65 30.14 12.30
N LEU A 399 -23.53 28.82 12.27
CA LEU A 399 -24.24 28.00 11.29
C LEU A 399 -25.75 28.11 11.41
N GLU A 400 -26.25 28.18 12.63
CA GLU A 400 -27.70 28.39 12.92
C GLU A 400 -28.18 29.75 12.35
N GLN A 401 -27.43 30.83 12.58
CA GLN A 401 -27.69 32.13 11.98
C GLN A 401 -27.70 32.11 10.45
N LEU A 402 -26.73 31.46 9.83
CA LEU A 402 -26.67 31.34 8.37
C LEU A 402 -27.86 30.53 7.80
N ARG A 403 -28.32 29.55 8.53
CA ARG A 403 -29.50 28.75 8.17
C ARG A 403 -30.80 29.55 8.22
N GLU A 404 -30.95 30.42 9.22
CA GLU A 404 -32.11 31.26 9.43
C GLU A 404 -32.18 32.46 8.47
N GLN A 405 -31.02 32.92 7.98
CA GLN A 405 -30.97 33.96 6.97
C GLN A 405 -31.57 33.46 5.67
N THR A 406 -32.78 33.85 5.34
CA THR A 406 -33.33 33.71 4.00
C THR A 406 -32.51 34.58 3.03
N ALA A 407 -32.22 34.08 1.85
CA ALA A 407 -31.63 34.90 0.80
C ALA A 407 -32.50 36.12 0.53
N PRO A 408 -31.91 37.31 0.34
CA PRO A 408 -32.68 38.50 0.02
C PRO A 408 -33.45 38.36 -1.28
#